data_f3b4352551a283fa49ed8736b5246406
#
_entry.id   f3b4352551a283fa49ed8736b5246406
#
_cell.length_a   1.000
_cell.length_b   1.000
_cell.length_c   1.000
_cell.angle_alpha   90.00
_cell.angle_beta   90.00
_cell.angle_gamma   90.00
#
_symmetry.space_group_name_H-M   'P 1'
#
loop_
_entity.id
_entity.type
_entity.pdbx_description
1 polymer ?
#
loop_
_entity_poly.entity_id
_entity_poly.type
_entity_poly.pdbx_seq_one_letter_code
_entity_poly.pdbx_strand_id
1 'polypeptide(L)'
;LAGGRIAEPASYHLTESITRHGIIAGRMKTGTPVRIDGRSVHYELMETQDGENDFHRFSFMSEPRKLKQLQCWTCFTNEEVHEILRKGLPDSPLFNGQIQSIGPRYCPSIETKIVTFPDKPQHQLFLEPEGETTQELYLNGFSSSLPMDIQLAALKKVPAFKDLVVYRPGYAIEYDYFDPTQLKHTLESKIIKNLFLAGQVNGTTGYEEAGGQGIIAGINADINCHGGEPFTLGRDEAYIGVLIDDLVTKGVDEPYRMFTSRAEYRILLRQDDADMRLTERAYKLGLVK
;
A
#
# COMPACT_ATOMS: atom_id res chain seq x y z
N LEU A 1 -6.72 1.82 -22.77
CA LEU A 1 -6.29 0.54 -22.20
C LEU A 1 -7.38 0.01 -21.28
N ALA A 2 -7.75 -1.28 -21.40
CA ALA A 2 -8.59 -1.93 -20.41
C ALA A 2 -7.79 -1.97 -19.09
N GLY A 3 -8.30 -1.32 -18.05
CA GLY A 3 -7.62 -1.24 -16.76
C GLY A 3 -7.87 -2.48 -15.90
N GLY A 4 -7.17 -2.55 -14.77
CA GLY A 4 -7.22 -3.65 -13.83
C GLY A 4 -5.85 -4.32 -13.64
N ARG A 5 -5.75 -5.26 -12.70
CA ARG A 5 -4.54 -6.07 -12.54
C ARG A 5 -4.44 -7.09 -13.67
N ILE A 6 -3.22 -7.55 -13.98
CA ILE A 6 -3.02 -8.60 -14.99
C ILE A 6 -3.91 -9.80 -14.63
N ALA A 7 -4.64 -10.30 -15.64
CA ALA A 7 -5.61 -11.39 -15.57
C ALA A 7 -6.90 -11.11 -14.76
N GLU A 8 -7.11 -9.87 -14.32
CA GLU A 8 -8.36 -9.47 -13.67
C GLU A 8 -9.07 -8.38 -14.49
N PRO A 9 -10.40 -8.47 -14.67
CA PRO A 9 -11.15 -7.40 -15.33
C PRO A 9 -11.17 -6.14 -14.47
N ALA A 10 -11.16 -4.98 -15.11
CA ALA A 10 -11.40 -3.72 -14.41
C ALA A 10 -12.85 -3.63 -13.93
N SER A 11 -13.07 -2.96 -12.80
CA SER A 11 -14.41 -2.66 -12.31
C SER A 11 -14.96 -1.42 -13.02
N TYR A 12 -15.62 -1.65 -14.15
CA TYR A 12 -16.31 -0.59 -14.88
C TYR A 12 -17.65 -0.27 -14.21
N HIS A 13 -18.13 0.96 -14.36
CA HIS A 13 -19.46 1.42 -13.94
C HIS A 13 -19.70 1.56 -12.43
N LEU A 14 -18.85 1.04 -11.53
CA LEU A 14 -19.06 1.21 -10.10
C LEU A 14 -18.91 2.69 -9.71
N THR A 15 -17.82 3.33 -10.14
CA THR A 15 -17.57 4.77 -9.91
C THR A 15 -18.69 5.61 -10.52
N GLU A 16 -19.08 5.31 -11.77
CA GLU A 16 -20.20 6.01 -12.44
C GLU A 16 -21.51 5.86 -11.64
N SER A 17 -21.78 4.68 -11.13
CA SER A 17 -22.99 4.42 -10.32
C SER A 17 -23.00 5.26 -9.04
N ILE A 18 -21.87 5.32 -8.34
CA ILE A 18 -21.73 6.07 -7.07
C ILE A 18 -21.77 7.59 -7.34
N THR A 19 -21.09 8.07 -8.37
CA THR A 19 -21.03 9.51 -8.70
C THR A 19 -22.37 10.06 -9.19
N ARG A 20 -23.24 9.25 -9.78
CA ARG A 20 -24.63 9.64 -10.12
C ARG A 20 -25.45 10.10 -8.91
N HIS A 21 -25.07 9.67 -7.71
CA HIS A 21 -25.68 10.09 -6.46
C HIS A 21 -25.02 11.35 -5.84
N GLY A 22 -24.09 11.99 -6.56
CA GLY A 22 -23.45 13.23 -6.15
C GLY A 22 -22.14 13.07 -5.38
N ILE A 23 -21.62 11.86 -5.24
CA ILE A 23 -20.29 11.62 -4.66
C ILE A 23 -19.20 12.05 -5.67
N ILE A 24 -18.24 12.83 -5.19
CA ILE A 24 -17.09 13.29 -5.97
C ILE A 24 -16.02 12.20 -5.96
N ALA A 25 -15.55 11.82 -7.13
CA ALA A 25 -14.46 10.90 -7.34
C ALA A 25 -13.22 11.60 -7.89
N GLY A 26 -12.05 11.07 -7.60
CA GLY A 26 -10.78 11.42 -8.20
C GLY A 26 -10.03 10.18 -8.67
N ARG A 27 -8.82 10.38 -9.18
CA ARG A 27 -8.00 9.29 -9.68
C ARG A 27 -6.58 9.38 -9.15
N MET A 28 -6.06 8.25 -8.68
CA MET A 28 -4.70 8.08 -8.20
C MET A 28 -4.01 6.96 -8.96
N LYS A 29 -2.71 6.87 -8.83
CA LYS A 29 -1.93 5.79 -9.43
C LYS A 29 -1.08 5.07 -8.39
N THR A 30 -0.75 3.83 -8.72
CA THR A 30 0.30 3.06 -8.06
C THR A 30 1.06 2.24 -9.09
N GLY A 31 2.11 1.55 -8.67
CA GLY A 31 2.85 0.62 -9.51
C GLY A 31 2.95 -0.75 -8.86
N THR A 32 3.13 -1.77 -9.67
CA THR A 32 3.50 -3.10 -9.20
C THR A 32 4.91 -3.43 -9.65
N PRO A 33 5.73 -4.08 -8.83
CA PRO A 33 7.06 -4.50 -9.22
C PRO A 33 7.04 -5.78 -10.05
N VAL A 34 8.20 -6.09 -10.59
CA VAL A 34 8.46 -7.30 -11.36
C VAL A 34 8.30 -8.55 -10.48
N ARG A 35 7.78 -9.62 -11.07
CA ARG A 35 7.79 -10.98 -10.50
C ARG A 35 8.85 -11.82 -11.15
N ILE A 36 9.72 -12.42 -10.36
CA ILE A 36 10.95 -13.09 -10.77
C ILE A 36 10.85 -14.58 -10.49
N ASP A 37 11.40 -15.40 -11.38
CA ASP A 37 11.64 -16.83 -11.12
C ASP A 37 12.86 -16.98 -10.19
N GLY A 38 12.62 -17.40 -8.95
CA GLY A 38 13.67 -17.59 -7.95
C GLY A 38 14.79 -18.54 -8.35
N ARG A 39 14.54 -19.45 -9.30
CA ARG A 39 15.58 -20.39 -9.83
C ARG A 39 16.61 -19.69 -10.73
N SER A 40 16.31 -18.47 -11.19
CA SER A 40 17.19 -17.66 -12.04
C SER A 40 18.01 -16.62 -11.27
N VAL A 41 17.95 -16.65 -9.94
CA VAL A 41 18.60 -15.66 -9.06
C VAL A 41 19.89 -16.21 -8.49
N HIS A 42 20.94 -15.40 -8.49
CA HIS A 42 22.22 -15.69 -7.86
C HIS A 42 22.23 -15.18 -6.42
N TYR A 43 21.66 -15.97 -5.49
CA TYR A 43 21.50 -15.60 -4.08
C TYR A 43 22.84 -15.36 -3.36
N GLU A 44 23.91 -15.99 -3.82
CA GLU A 44 25.27 -15.82 -3.30
C GLU A 44 25.83 -14.40 -3.47
N LEU A 45 25.18 -13.59 -4.34
CA LEU A 45 25.52 -12.18 -4.58
C LEU A 45 24.57 -11.20 -3.87
N MET A 46 23.76 -11.70 -2.94
CA MET A 46 22.78 -10.91 -2.19
C MET A 46 23.02 -11.05 -0.70
N GLU A 47 22.57 -10.06 0.06
CA GLU A 47 22.53 -10.12 1.52
C GLU A 47 21.23 -10.81 1.95
N THR A 48 21.35 -11.87 2.75
CA THR A 48 20.19 -12.55 3.34
C THR A 48 19.62 -11.71 4.49
N GLN A 49 18.31 -11.56 4.49
CA GLN A 49 17.57 -10.93 5.56
C GLN A 49 16.66 -11.95 6.21
N ASP A 50 17.05 -12.41 7.38
CA ASP A 50 16.24 -13.32 8.21
C ASP A 50 15.13 -12.54 8.91
N GLY A 51 14.03 -13.24 9.23
CA GLY A 51 13.02 -12.69 10.11
C GLY A 51 13.48 -12.66 11.57
N GLU A 52 12.72 -11.97 12.40
CA GLU A 52 12.99 -11.89 13.83
C GLU A 52 12.89 -13.26 14.50
N ASN A 53 13.87 -13.60 15.35
CA ASN A 53 13.86 -14.81 16.15
C ASN A 53 12.89 -14.70 17.33
N ASP A 54 12.79 -13.49 17.92
CA ASP A 54 11.84 -13.19 18.98
C ASP A 54 10.51 -12.76 18.38
N PHE A 55 9.53 -13.66 18.46
CA PHE A 55 8.20 -13.40 17.96
C PHE A 55 7.42 -12.51 18.94
N HIS A 56 7.46 -11.20 18.74
CA HIS A 56 6.57 -10.26 19.40
C HIS A 56 5.18 -10.32 18.77
N ARG A 57 4.16 -10.44 19.60
CA ARG A 57 2.78 -10.58 19.18
C ARG A 57 2.09 -9.23 19.22
N PHE A 58 1.28 -8.94 18.22
CA PHE A 58 0.41 -7.75 18.22
C PHE A 58 -0.82 -7.93 19.12
N SER A 59 -1.16 -9.15 19.49
CA SER A 59 -2.30 -9.45 20.35
C SER A 59 -1.91 -10.45 21.42
N PHE A 60 -2.39 -10.24 22.64
CA PHE A 60 -2.25 -11.20 23.75
C PHE A 60 -2.94 -12.53 23.46
N MET A 61 -3.90 -12.55 22.54
CA MET A 61 -4.64 -13.74 22.12
C MET A 61 -3.94 -14.53 21.00
N SER A 62 -2.82 -14.04 20.47
CA SER A 62 -2.10 -14.72 19.40
C SER A 62 -1.48 -16.02 19.89
N GLU A 63 -1.70 -17.09 19.14
CA GLU A 63 -1.02 -18.36 19.36
C GLU A 63 0.44 -18.31 18.91
N PRO A 64 1.30 -19.24 19.40
CA PRO A 64 2.66 -19.38 18.89
C PRO A 64 2.69 -19.54 17.38
N ARG A 65 3.72 -18.99 16.75
CA ARG A 65 3.91 -19.09 15.29
C ARG A 65 4.01 -20.56 14.86
N LYS A 66 3.17 -20.93 13.88
CA LYS A 66 3.13 -22.28 13.29
C LYS A 66 3.79 -22.34 11.91
N LEU A 67 3.95 -21.18 11.26
CA LEU A 67 4.50 -21.10 9.90
C LEU A 67 6.03 -21.07 9.93
N LYS A 68 6.64 -21.71 8.92
CA LYS A 68 8.08 -21.62 8.68
C LYS A 68 8.45 -20.17 8.33
N GLN A 69 9.52 -19.68 8.95
CA GLN A 69 10.08 -18.39 8.58
C GLN A 69 10.73 -18.50 7.22
N LEU A 70 10.31 -17.65 6.27
CA LEU A 70 10.97 -17.49 4.98
C LEU A 70 11.95 -16.32 5.06
N GLN A 71 13.06 -16.44 4.31
CA GLN A 71 14.06 -15.40 4.19
C GLN A 71 13.68 -14.45 3.05
N CYS A 72 14.12 -13.20 3.19
CA CYS A 72 14.19 -12.23 2.10
C CYS A 72 15.65 -11.96 1.76
N TRP A 73 15.88 -11.30 0.62
CA TRP A 73 17.23 -10.95 0.20
C TRP A 73 17.28 -9.50 -0.22
N THR A 74 18.42 -8.86 0.04
CA THR A 74 18.67 -7.47 -0.31
C THR A 74 19.72 -7.38 -1.41
N CYS A 75 19.46 -6.55 -2.39
CA CYS A 75 20.44 -6.14 -3.40
C CYS A 75 20.25 -4.67 -3.78
N PHE A 76 21.06 -4.16 -4.69
CA PHE A 76 21.04 -2.77 -5.08
C PHE A 76 21.07 -2.61 -6.60
N THR A 77 20.43 -1.56 -7.11
CA THR A 77 20.69 -1.07 -8.45
C THR A 77 22.09 -0.47 -8.53
N ASN A 78 22.57 -0.19 -9.74
CA ASN A 78 23.83 0.47 -10.00
C ASN A 78 23.66 1.48 -11.14
N GLU A 79 24.75 2.19 -11.49
CA GLU A 79 24.69 3.22 -12.53
C GLU A 79 24.31 2.66 -13.91
N GLU A 80 24.75 1.45 -14.27
CA GLU A 80 24.37 0.83 -15.56
C GLU A 80 22.84 0.59 -15.62
N VAL A 81 22.24 0.16 -14.51
CA VAL A 81 20.77 0.04 -14.37
C VAL A 81 20.11 1.41 -14.59
N HIS A 82 20.63 2.46 -13.91
CA HIS A 82 20.07 3.80 -13.98
C HIS A 82 20.16 4.40 -15.39
N GLU A 83 21.28 4.16 -16.11
CA GLU A 83 21.43 4.64 -17.49
C GLU A 83 20.40 4.01 -18.44
N ILE A 84 20.15 2.69 -18.31
CA ILE A 84 19.15 2.01 -19.13
C ILE A 84 17.74 2.57 -18.81
N LEU A 85 17.42 2.72 -17.54
CA LEU A 85 16.12 3.26 -17.13
C LEU A 85 15.92 4.72 -17.59
N ARG A 86 16.97 5.58 -17.49
CA ARG A 86 16.92 6.97 -17.99
C ARG A 86 16.63 7.03 -19.49
N LYS A 87 17.25 6.17 -20.28
CA LYS A 87 17.00 6.09 -21.73
C LYS A 87 15.57 5.68 -22.06
N GLY A 88 14.92 4.90 -21.17
CA GLY A 88 13.55 4.45 -21.31
C GLY A 88 12.49 5.45 -20.85
N LEU A 89 12.84 6.53 -20.17
CA LEU A 89 11.87 7.49 -19.63
C LEU A 89 10.85 8.03 -20.64
N PRO A 90 11.22 8.35 -21.89
CA PRO A 90 10.26 8.81 -22.88
C PRO A 90 9.15 7.79 -23.20
N ASP A 91 9.39 6.52 -22.97
CA ASP A 91 8.44 5.43 -23.21
C ASP A 91 7.60 5.10 -21.96
N SER A 92 7.90 5.72 -20.81
CA SER A 92 7.15 5.52 -19.59
C SER A 92 5.81 6.25 -19.63
N PRO A 93 4.67 5.59 -19.38
CA PRO A 93 3.37 6.24 -19.24
C PRO A 93 3.32 7.35 -18.19
N LEU A 94 4.24 7.32 -17.21
CA LEU A 94 4.35 8.34 -16.17
C LEU A 94 5.00 9.64 -16.66
N PHE A 95 5.83 9.56 -17.71
CA PHE A 95 6.61 10.69 -18.22
C PHE A 95 6.17 11.14 -19.62
N ASN A 96 5.44 10.30 -20.36
CA ASN A 96 4.92 10.65 -21.69
C ASN A 96 3.52 11.30 -21.67
N GLY A 97 2.92 11.52 -20.49
CA GLY A 97 1.64 12.19 -20.30
C GLY A 97 0.41 11.27 -20.40
N GLN A 98 0.57 9.96 -20.55
CA GLN A 98 -0.55 9.01 -20.54
C GLN A 98 -1.20 8.89 -19.16
N ILE A 99 -0.40 8.91 -18.10
CA ILE A 99 -0.84 8.89 -16.71
C ILE A 99 -0.60 10.29 -16.13
N GLN A 100 -1.69 10.95 -15.73
CA GLN A 100 -1.65 12.29 -15.13
C GLN A 100 -1.99 12.28 -13.64
N SER A 101 -2.45 11.14 -13.13
CA SER A 101 -2.82 10.97 -11.73
C SER A 101 -1.60 10.93 -10.79
N ILE A 102 -1.80 11.37 -9.55
CA ILE A 102 -0.75 11.45 -8.54
C ILE A 102 -0.48 10.07 -7.92
N GLY A 103 0.79 9.73 -7.79
CA GLY A 103 1.24 8.49 -7.16
C GLY A 103 1.71 8.68 -5.72
N PRO A 104 1.94 7.58 -4.99
CA PRO A 104 2.37 7.63 -3.60
C PRO A 104 3.79 8.18 -3.46
N ARG A 105 3.96 9.16 -2.57
CA ARG A 105 5.27 9.79 -2.27
C ARG A 105 6.27 8.78 -1.69
N TYR A 106 5.81 7.86 -0.88
CA TYR A 106 6.65 6.95 -0.09
C TYR A 106 6.89 5.58 -0.74
N CYS A 107 6.27 5.32 -1.88
CA CYS A 107 6.53 4.14 -2.69
C CYS A 107 6.62 4.53 -4.18
N PRO A 108 7.59 5.39 -4.55
CA PRO A 108 7.74 5.81 -5.93
C PRO A 108 8.24 4.65 -6.79
N SER A 109 7.88 4.68 -8.07
CA SER A 109 8.46 3.78 -9.07
C SER A 109 9.97 4.00 -9.19
N ILE A 110 10.69 3.02 -9.74
CA ILE A 110 12.14 3.11 -9.89
C ILE A 110 12.51 4.29 -10.81
N GLU A 111 11.77 4.53 -11.88
CA GLU A 111 11.97 5.68 -12.75
C GLU A 111 11.75 7.01 -12.02
N THR A 112 10.80 7.11 -11.12
CA THR A 112 10.61 8.29 -10.27
C THR A 112 11.79 8.48 -9.31
N LYS A 113 12.31 7.38 -8.72
CA LYS A 113 13.48 7.45 -7.84
C LYS A 113 14.71 8.01 -8.55
N ILE A 114 15.02 7.53 -9.76
CA ILE A 114 16.22 7.98 -10.49
C ILE A 114 16.09 9.42 -11.03
N VAL A 115 14.87 9.90 -11.26
CA VAL A 115 14.63 11.30 -11.64
C VAL A 115 14.70 12.23 -10.44
N THR A 116 14.10 11.82 -9.31
CA THR A 116 14.07 12.65 -8.09
C THR A 116 15.43 12.68 -7.38
N PHE A 117 16.20 11.60 -7.46
CA PHE A 117 17.51 11.46 -6.81
C PHE A 117 18.60 11.10 -7.83
N PRO A 118 18.91 12.00 -8.78
CA PRO A 118 19.79 11.67 -9.92
C PRO A 118 21.23 11.36 -9.50
N ASP A 119 21.70 11.92 -8.38
CA ASP A 119 23.07 11.75 -7.87
C ASP A 119 23.22 10.49 -6.99
N LYS A 120 22.12 9.77 -6.72
CA LYS A 120 22.18 8.58 -5.89
C LYS A 120 22.71 7.39 -6.71
N PRO A 121 23.88 6.80 -6.35
CA PRO A 121 24.51 5.79 -7.19
C PRO A 121 23.78 4.44 -7.20
N GLN A 122 22.93 4.21 -6.20
CA GLN A 122 22.21 2.95 -6.04
C GLN A 122 20.90 3.12 -5.26
N HIS A 123 19.92 2.25 -5.54
CA HIS A 123 18.68 2.11 -4.78
C HIS A 123 18.56 0.68 -4.28
N GLN A 124 18.16 0.53 -3.03
CA GLN A 124 17.94 -0.77 -2.40
C GLN A 124 16.71 -1.45 -2.98
N LEU A 125 16.85 -2.77 -3.19
CA LEU A 125 15.80 -3.67 -3.63
C LEU A 125 15.70 -4.82 -2.64
N PHE A 126 14.47 -5.29 -2.39
CA PHE A 126 14.19 -6.45 -1.56
C PHE A 126 13.54 -7.53 -2.43
N LEU A 127 14.09 -8.72 -2.37
CA LEU A 127 13.54 -9.89 -3.04
C LEU A 127 12.79 -10.73 -2.01
N GLU A 128 11.49 -10.86 -2.18
CA GLU A 128 10.56 -11.40 -1.20
C GLU A 128 9.80 -12.60 -1.78
N PRO A 129 9.69 -13.74 -1.07
CA PRO A 129 8.87 -14.87 -1.51
C PRO A 129 7.38 -14.50 -1.57
N GLU A 130 6.71 -14.81 -2.68
CA GLU A 130 5.25 -14.65 -2.79
C GLU A 130 4.48 -15.73 -2.01
N GLY A 131 5.13 -16.82 -1.61
CA GLY A 131 4.53 -17.88 -0.82
C GLY A 131 5.48 -19.04 -0.59
N GLU A 132 5.07 -19.97 0.28
CA GLU A 132 5.92 -21.08 0.74
C GLU A 132 6.19 -22.12 -0.35
N THR A 133 5.28 -22.31 -1.29
CA THR A 133 5.32 -23.39 -2.29
C THR A 133 5.57 -22.89 -3.73
N THR A 134 5.75 -21.58 -3.92
CA THR A 134 5.99 -20.99 -5.22
C THR A 134 7.46 -20.62 -5.42
N GLN A 135 7.91 -20.61 -6.67
CA GLN A 135 9.20 -20.05 -7.08
C GLN A 135 9.09 -18.58 -7.48
N GLU A 136 7.90 -18.01 -7.39
CA GLU A 136 7.65 -16.62 -7.74
C GLU A 136 8.09 -15.70 -6.59
N LEU A 137 8.97 -14.74 -6.92
CA LEU A 137 9.50 -13.76 -5.99
C LEU A 137 9.07 -12.35 -6.41
N TYR A 138 8.77 -11.54 -5.42
CA TYR A 138 8.37 -10.15 -5.52
C TYR A 138 9.60 -9.25 -5.36
N LEU A 139 9.90 -8.41 -6.36
CA LEU A 139 11.04 -7.49 -6.32
C LEU A 139 10.59 -6.12 -5.78
N ASN A 140 10.47 -5.99 -4.48
CA ASN A 140 10.13 -4.75 -3.82
C ASN A 140 11.20 -3.67 -4.08
N GLY A 141 10.77 -2.45 -4.34
CA GLY A 141 11.64 -1.32 -4.68
C GLY A 141 11.86 -1.10 -6.17
N PHE A 142 11.46 -2.05 -7.04
CA PHE A 142 11.54 -1.95 -8.50
C PHE A 142 10.14 -1.97 -9.16
N SER A 143 9.19 -1.18 -8.60
CA SER A 143 7.96 -0.89 -9.33
C SER A 143 8.29 -0.05 -10.57
N SER A 144 7.76 -0.42 -11.72
CA SER A 144 8.05 0.28 -12.97
C SER A 144 6.86 0.26 -13.93
N SER A 145 6.74 1.31 -14.73
CA SER A 145 5.79 1.40 -15.84
C SER A 145 6.48 1.38 -17.20
N LEU A 146 7.80 1.24 -17.22
CA LEU A 146 8.59 1.15 -18.45
C LEU A 146 8.23 -0.10 -19.27
N PRO A 147 8.49 -0.11 -20.58
CA PRO A 147 8.38 -1.31 -21.41
C PRO A 147 9.16 -2.49 -20.83
N MET A 148 8.63 -3.69 -21.04
CA MET A 148 9.19 -4.94 -20.47
C MET A 148 10.65 -5.19 -20.86
N ASP A 149 11.01 -4.89 -22.08
CA ASP A 149 12.38 -5.05 -22.61
C ASP A 149 13.37 -4.13 -21.88
N ILE A 150 12.97 -2.91 -21.58
CA ILE A 150 13.77 -1.96 -20.79
C ILE A 150 13.91 -2.44 -19.34
N GLN A 151 12.82 -2.89 -18.71
CA GLN A 151 12.86 -3.44 -17.36
C GLN A 151 13.82 -4.63 -17.28
N LEU A 152 13.72 -5.57 -18.24
CA LEU A 152 14.55 -6.76 -18.28
C LEU A 152 16.02 -6.40 -18.54
N ALA A 153 16.30 -5.51 -19.49
CA ALA A 153 17.65 -5.06 -19.79
C ALA A 153 18.31 -4.39 -18.57
N ALA A 154 17.57 -3.54 -17.85
CA ALA A 154 18.03 -2.88 -16.65
C ALA A 154 18.29 -3.88 -15.51
N LEU A 155 17.34 -4.79 -15.24
CA LEU A 155 17.48 -5.76 -14.16
C LEU A 155 18.66 -6.72 -14.37
N LYS A 156 18.95 -7.13 -15.61
CA LYS A 156 20.12 -7.98 -15.94
C LYS A 156 21.47 -7.31 -15.66
N LYS A 157 21.49 -6.00 -15.37
CA LYS A 157 22.70 -5.28 -14.92
C LYS A 157 22.92 -5.34 -13.41
N VAL A 158 21.94 -5.83 -12.66
CA VAL A 158 22.15 -6.18 -11.25
C VAL A 158 22.88 -7.52 -11.21
N PRO A 159 24.04 -7.63 -10.54
CA PRO A 159 24.85 -8.86 -10.57
C PRO A 159 24.09 -10.15 -10.23
N ALA A 160 23.21 -10.09 -9.22
CA ALA A 160 22.39 -11.23 -8.81
C ALA A 160 21.33 -11.65 -9.85
N PHE A 161 21.05 -10.81 -10.84
CA PHE A 161 19.98 -10.99 -11.83
C PHE A 161 20.50 -11.13 -13.27
N LYS A 162 21.78 -11.45 -13.46
CA LYS A 162 22.39 -11.59 -14.80
C LYS A 162 21.66 -12.60 -15.70
N ASP A 163 21.15 -13.70 -15.12
CA ASP A 163 20.44 -14.77 -15.82
C ASP A 163 18.92 -14.71 -15.61
N LEU A 164 18.40 -13.55 -15.23
CA LEU A 164 17.02 -13.34 -14.79
C LEU A 164 15.96 -13.84 -15.77
N VAL A 165 15.01 -14.58 -15.24
CA VAL A 165 13.72 -14.93 -15.86
C VAL A 165 12.61 -14.20 -15.12
N VAL A 166 11.75 -13.50 -15.88
CA VAL A 166 10.64 -12.72 -15.37
C VAL A 166 9.34 -13.44 -15.66
N TYR A 167 8.53 -13.69 -14.64
CA TYR A 167 7.16 -14.20 -14.79
C TYR A 167 6.19 -13.08 -15.22
N ARG A 168 6.30 -11.92 -14.60
CA ARG A 168 5.47 -10.77 -14.89
C ARG A 168 6.28 -9.47 -14.77
N PRO A 169 6.20 -8.56 -15.77
CA PRO A 169 6.83 -7.25 -15.66
C PRO A 169 6.11 -6.38 -14.63
N GLY A 170 6.76 -5.33 -14.17
CA GLY A 170 6.12 -4.23 -13.47
C GLY A 170 5.19 -3.47 -14.43
N TYR A 171 4.14 -2.87 -13.87
CA TYR A 171 3.24 -1.99 -14.61
C TYR A 171 2.59 -0.96 -13.67
N ALA A 172 2.15 0.17 -14.22
CA ALA A 172 1.38 1.14 -13.46
C ALA A 172 -0.10 0.79 -13.46
N ILE A 173 -0.77 1.13 -12.38
CA ILE A 173 -2.21 0.99 -12.21
C ILE A 173 -2.76 2.36 -11.82
N GLU A 174 -3.80 2.81 -12.49
CA GLU A 174 -4.65 3.89 -12.02
C GLU A 174 -5.90 3.30 -11.36
N TYR A 175 -6.35 3.95 -10.30
CA TYR A 175 -7.55 3.55 -9.57
C TYR A 175 -8.35 4.76 -9.15
N ASP A 176 -9.66 4.58 -9.08
CA ASP A 176 -10.57 5.62 -8.62
C ASP A 176 -10.60 5.66 -7.10
N TYR A 177 -10.72 6.86 -6.55
CA TYR A 177 -11.01 7.08 -5.13
C TYR A 177 -12.15 8.08 -5.00
N PHE A 178 -12.80 8.08 -3.85
CA PHE A 178 -13.84 9.04 -3.49
C PHE A 178 -13.27 10.02 -2.47
N ASP A 179 -13.51 11.30 -2.66
CA ASP A 179 -13.02 12.33 -1.74
C ASP A 179 -13.51 12.03 -0.30
N PRO A 180 -12.61 11.71 0.63
CA PRO A 180 -12.98 11.30 1.98
C PRO A 180 -13.60 12.43 2.82
N THR A 181 -13.50 13.68 2.40
CA THR A 181 -14.21 14.81 3.07
C THR A 181 -15.73 14.67 2.99
N GLN A 182 -16.23 13.81 2.08
CA GLN A 182 -17.65 13.47 1.96
C GLN A 182 -18.11 12.39 2.96
N LEU A 183 -17.20 11.92 3.82
CA LEU A 183 -17.51 10.95 4.87
C LEU A 183 -17.61 11.62 6.24
N LYS A 184 -18.42 11.01 7.11
CA LYS A 184 -18.43 11.28 8.55
C LYS A 184 -17.22 10.59 9.20
N HIS A 185 -16.93 10.91 10.48
CA HIS A 185 -15.91 10.20 11.26
C HIS A 185 -16.23 8.70 11.47
N THR A 186 -17.47 8.29 11.26
CA THR A 186 -17.90 6.88 11.20
C THR A 186 -17.56 6.17 9.90
N LEU A 187 -17.02 6.91 8.91
CA LEU A 187 -16.82 6.50 7.52
C LEU A 187 -18.11 6.26 6.72
N GLU A 188 -19.26 6.63 7.27
CA GLU A 188 -20.50 6.68 6.50
C GLU A 188 -20.50 7.90 5.57
N SER A 189 -21.00 7.73 4.36
CA SER A 189 -21.20 8.83 3.42
C SER A 189 -22.17 9.88 3.96
N LYS A 190 -21.85 11.15 3.81
CA LYS A 190 -22.75 12.28 4.09
C LYS A 190 -23.88 12.40 3.06
N ILE A 191 -23.72 11.77 1.90
CA ILE A 191 -24.60 11.90 0.73
C ILE A 191 -25.51 10.68 0.60
N ILE A 192 -24.97 9.48 0.72
CA ILE A 192 -25.70 8.22 0.59
C ILE A 192 -25.78 7.56 1.97
N LYS A 193 -26.98 7.51 2.52
CA LYS A 193 -27.25 6.88 3.83
C LYS A 193 -26.90 5.40 3.79
N ASN A 194 -26.26 4.90 4.86
CA ASN A 194 -25.84 3.50 5.04
C ASN A 194 -24.75 3.03 4.05
N LEU A 195 -24.12 3.92 3.30
CA LEU A 195 -22.93 3.62 2.51
C LEU A 195 -21.69 3.96 3.33
N PHE A 196 -20.89 2.96 3.64
CA PHE A 196 -19.59 3.09 4.30
C PHE A 196 -18.47 2.82 3.29
N LEU A 197 -17.44 3.64 3.30
CA LEU A 197 -16.27 3.50 2.44
C LEU A 197 -15.02 3.34 3.31
N ALA A 198 -14.17 2.38 2.97
CA ALA A 198 -12.96 2.08 3.73
C ALA A 198 -11.81 1.61 2.83
N GLY A 199 -10.58 1.99 3.17
CA GLY A 199 -9.38 1.56 2.48
C GLY A 199 -9.01 2.45 1.29
N GLN A 200 -8.45 1.85 0.25
CA GLN A 200 -7.88 2.56 -0.90
C GLN A 200 -8.89 3.47 -1.62
N VAL A 201 -10.16 3.12 -1.59
CA VAL A 201 -11.24 3.93 -2.17
C VAL A 201 -11.42 5.30 -1.52
N ASN A 202 -10.83 5.52 -0.33
CA ASN A 202 -10.77 6.80 0.37
C ASN A 202 -9.45 7.56 0.11
N GLY A 203 -8.68 7.17 -0.90
CA GLY A 203 -7.42 7.81 -1.24
C GLY A 203 -6.26 7.46 -0.31
N THR A 204 -6.33 6.35 0.42
CA THR A 204 -5.22 5.85 1.24
C THR A 204 -4.42 4.77 0.51
N THR A 205 -3.18 4.52 0.96
CA THR A 205 -2.38 3.38 0.53
C THR A 205 -1.74 2.71 1.74
N GLY A 206 -1.81 1.38 1.79
CA GLY A 206 -1.28 0.53 2.86
C GLY A 206 -2.34 -0.36 3.48
N TYR A 207 -1.90 -1.54 3.91
CA TYR A 207 -2.78 -2.53 4.55
C TYR A 207 -3.27 -2.05 5.91
N GLU A 208 -2.43 -1.36 6.65
CA GLU A 208 -2.71 -0.82 7.98
C GLU A 208 -3.81 0.24 7.92
N GLU A 209 -3.71 1.15 6.96
CA GLU A 209 -4.73 2.17 6.73
C GLU A 209 -6.07 1.54 6.33
N ALA A 210 -6.03 0.53 5.46
CA ALA A 210 -7.24 -0.18 5.04
C ALA A 210 -7.87 -0.96 6.19
N GLY A 211 -7.07 -1.64 7.00
CA GLY A 211 -7.52 -2.38 8.17
C GLY A 211 -8.15 -1.46 9.23
N GLY A 212 -7.49 -0.34 9.54
CA GLY A 212 -8.01 0.65 10.49
C GLY A 212 -9.33 1.26 10.05
N GLN A 213 -9.46 1.61 8.78
CA GLN A 213 -10.73 2.12 8.24
C GLN A 213 -11.80 1.02 8.22
N GLY A 214 -11.43 -0.19 7.79
CA GLY A 214 -12.37 -1.31 7.69
C GLY A 214 -13.01 -1.66 9.02
N ILE A 215 -12.25 -1.68 10.12
CA ILE A 215 -12.80 -1.98 11.44
C ILE A 215 -13.77 -0.90 11.92
N ILE A 216 -13.45 0.39 11.73
CA ILE A 216 -14.34 1.49 12.12
C ILE A 216 -15.62 1.52 11.27
N ALA A 217 -15.49 1.33 9.96
CA ALA A 217 -16.64 1.25 9.06
C ALA A 217 -17.55 0.06 9.42
N GLY A 218 -16.96 -1.11 9.70
CA GLY A 218 -17.70 -2.32 10.08
C GLY A 218 -18.45 -2.16 11.40
N ILE A 219 -17.80 -1.62 12.44
CA ILE A 219 -18.45 -1.33 13.73
C ILE A 219 -19.64 -0.39 13.54
N ASN A 220 -19.47 0.71 12.82
CA ASN A 220 -20.54 1.68 12.63
C ASN A 220 -21.65 1.16 11.70
N ALA A 221 -21.34 0.31 10.74
CA ALA A 221 -22.37 -0.34 9.93
C ALA A 221 -23.25 -1.27 10.78
N ASP A 222 -22.64 -2.04 11.69
CA ASP A 222 -23.40 -2.87 12.64
C ASP A 222 -24.26 -2.03 13.59
N ILE A 223 -23.67 -0.99 14.18
CA ILE A 223 -24.38 -0.03 15.05
C ILE A 223 -25.59 0.58 14.30
N ASN A 224 -25.41 0.97 13.05
CA ASN A 224 -26.51 1.53 12.24
C ASN A 224 -27.65 0.52 12.02
N CYS A 225 -27.34 -0.77 11.89
CA CYS A 225 -28.34 -1.82 11.75
C CYS A 225 -29.15 -2.07 13.04
N HIS A 226 -28.50 -1.87 14.19
CA HIS A 226 -29.08 -2.19 15.50
C HIS A 226 -29.56 -0.96 16.30
N GLY A 227 -29.35 0.25 15.78
CA GLY A 227 -29.84 1.50 16.41
C GLY A 227 -29.03 1.94 17.63
N GLY A 228 -27.70 1.88 17.56
CA GLY A 228 -26.79 2.34 18.62
C GLY A 228 -26.19 3.72 18.39
N GLU A 229 -25.39 4.17 19.38
CA GLU A 229 -24.64 5.43 19.28
C GLU A 229 -23.39 5.25 18.38
N PRO A 230 -23.09 6.20 17.49
CA PRO A 230 -21.93 6.14 16.62
C PRO A 230 -20.61 5.94 17.37
N PHE A 231 -19.76 5.04 16.87
CA PHE A 231 -18.44 4.80 17.42
C PHE A 231 -17.37 5.59 16.64
N THR A 232 -16.64 6.44 17.34
CA THR A 232 -15.51 7.19 16.79
C THR A 232 -14.33 7.16 17.76
N LEU A 233 -13.14 7.38 17.24
CA LEU A 233 -11.89 7.51 18.01
C LEU A 233 -11.32 8.91 17.81
N GLY A 234 -10.92 9.56 18.90
CA GLY A 234 -10.23 10.84 18.88
C GLY A 234 -8.77 10.71 18.41
N ARG A 235 -8.18 11.85 18.04
CA ARG A 235 -6.76 11.95 17.66
C ARG A 235 -5.82 11.68 18.84
N ASP A 236 -6.29 11.85 20.08
CA ASP A 236 -5.61 11.57 21.33
C ASP A 236 -5.80 10.13 21.83
N GLU A 237 -6.73 9.38 21.23
CA GLU A 237 -7.08 8.02 21.64
C GLU A 237 -6.40 6.95 20.80
N ALA A 238 -6.27 7.15 19.48
CA ALA A 238 -5.71 6.15 18.58
C ALA A 238 -5.14 6.75 17.29
N TYR A 239 -4.13 6.08 16.68
CA TYR A 239 -3.67 6.39 15.32
C TYR A 239 -4.78 6.24 14.28
N ILE A 240 -5.73 5.32 14.49
CA ILE A 240 -6.94 5.20 13.65
C ILE A 240 -7.77 6.48 13.73
N GLY A 241 -7.87 7.13 14.91
CA GLY A 241 -8.53 8.41 15.08
C GLY A 241 -7.84 9.52 14.29
N VAL A 242 -6.51 9.60 14.36
CA VAL A 242 -5.70 10.55 13.56
C VAL A 242 -5.92 10.33 12.07
N LEU A 243 -5.86 9.08 11.60
CA LEU A 243 -6.07 8.69 10.21
C LEU A 243 -7.43 9.19 9.70
N ILE A 244 -8.50 8.83 10.39
CA ILE A 244 -9.87 9.15 9.95
C ILE A 244 -10.12 10.65 10.00
N ASP A 245 -9.67 11.31 11.07
CA ASP A 245 -9.82 12.76 11.18
C ASP A 245 -9.08 13.51 10.06
N ASP A 246 -7.84 13.14 9.76
CA ASP A 246 -7.11 13.71 8.62
C ASP A 246 -7.87 13.52 7.31
N LEU A 247 -8.40 12.32 7.05
CA LEU A 247 -9.14 12.03 5.83
C LEU A 247 -10.40 12.89 5.70
N VAL A 248 -11.25 12.92 6.72
CA VAL A 248 -12.59 13.53 6.62
C VAL A 248 -12.56 15.05 6.78
N THR A 249 -11.51 15.62 7.36
CA THR A 249 -11.39 17.07 7.59
C THR A 249 -10.45 17.76 6.59
N LYS A 250 -9.35 17.12 6.20
CA LYS A 250 -8.33 17.70 5.32
C LYS A 250 -8.43 17.19 3.89
N GLY A 251 -9.02 15.99 3.69
CA GLY A 251 -9.00 15.31 2.41
C GLY A 251 -7.63 14.76 2.05
N VAL A 252 -7.45 14.41 0.78
CA VAL A 252 -6.20 13.86 0.25
C VAL A 252 -5.86 14.51 -1.09
N ASP A 253 -4.63 14.94 -1.25
CA ASP A 253 -4.03 15.45 -2.49
C ASP A 253 -3.06 14.45 -3.12
N GLU A 254 -2.62 13.46 -2.33
CA GLU A 254 -1.80 12.30 -2.74
C GLU A 254 -2.22 11.06 -1.96
N PRO A 255 -1.88 9.83 -2.39
CA PRO A 255 -2.19 8.63 -1.63
C PRO A 255 -1.69 8.73 -0.18
N TYR A 256 -2.64 8.79 0.75
CA TYR A 256 -2.36 9.02 2.17
C TYR A 256 -1.69 7.80 2.80
N ARG A 257 -0.64 8.07 3.61
CA ARG A 257 0.00 7.09 4.52
C ARG A 257 0.01 7.66 5.93
N MET A 258 -0.22 6.78 6.90
CA MET A 258 -0.11 7.10 8.32
C MET A 258 1.36 7.11 8.76
N PHE A 259 1.77 8.20 9.40
CA PHE A 259 3.08 8.33 10.04
C PHE A 259 2.92 8.90 11.43
N THR A 260 3.82 8.53 12.34
CA THR A 260 3.83 9.04 13.71
C THR A 260 3.93 10.57 13.76
N SER A 261 4.56 11.19 12.76
CA SER A 261 4.67 12.66 12.65
C SER A 261 3.32 13.37 12.41
N ARG A 262 2.28 12.63 11.99
CA ARG A 262 0.92 13.19 11.81
C ARG A 262 0.15 13.32 13.12
N ALA A 263 0.59 12.61 14.18
CA ALA A 263 -0.07 12.59 15.48
C ALA A 263 0.59 13.61 16.42
N GLU A 264 -0.16 14.61 16.87
CA GLU A 264 0.26 15.60 17.86
C GLU A 264 0.42 14.96 19.24
N TYR A 265 -0.42 13.99 19.58
CA TYR A 265 -0.42 13.27 20.86
C TYR A 265 0.38 11.95 20.80
N ARG A 266 1.38 11.83 19.93
CA ARG A 266 2.12 10.57 19.71
C ARG A 266 2.77 9.98 20.95
N ILE A 267 3.05 10.78 21.97
CA ILE A 267 3.57 10.31 23.26
C ILE A 267 2.53 9.49 24.04
N LEU A 268 1.24 9.75 23.81
CA LEU A 268 0.12 9.00 24.39
C LEU A 268 -0.25 7.79 23.56
N LEU A 269 0.02 7.83 22.24
CA LEU A 269 -0.41 6.81 21.28
C LEU A 269 0.66 5.73 21.08
N ARG A 270 1.29 5.29 22.16
CA ARG A 270 2.32 4.24 22.09
C ARG A 270 1.66 2.87 21.90
N GLN A 271 2.41 1.99 21.24
CA GLN A 271 1.98 0.61 20.99
C GLN A 271 1.82 -0.19 22.27
N ASP A 272 2.72 0.02 23.24
CA ASP A 272 2.83 -0.72 24.48
C ASP A 272 1.68 -0.46 25.48
N ASP A 273 0.89 0.60 25.28
CA ASP A 273 -0.26 0.95 26.13
C ASP A 273 -1.59 1.00 25.36
N ALA A 274 -1.62 0.48 24.15
CA ALA A 274 -2.82 0.51 23.30
C ALA A 274 -4.00 -0.24 23.91
N ASP A 275 -3.74 -1.33 24.61
CA ASP A 275 -4.76 -2.13 25.31
C ASP A 275 -5.41 -1.34 26.47
N MET A 276 -4.63 -0.56 27.20
CA MET A 276 -5.14 0.29 28.29
C MET A 276 -6.11 1.36 27.78
N ARG A 277 -5.87 1.87 26.57
CA ARG A 277 -6.72 2.92 25.96
C ARG A 277 -7.96 2.37 25.26
N LEU A 278 -7.86 1.18 24.65
CA LEU A 278 -8.85 0.72 23.65
C LEU A 278 -9.63 -0.53 24.10
N THR A 279 -9.09 -1.39 25.00
CA THR A 279 -9.75 -2.66 25.34
C THR A 279 -11.10 -2.47 26.02
N GLU A 280 -11.24 -1.51 26.93
CA GLU A 280 -12.52 -1.25 27.59
C GLU A 280 -13.58 -0.81 26.57
N ARG A 281 -13.21 0.02 25.61
CA ARG A 281 -14.11 0.45 24.53
C ARG A 281 -14.51 -0.72 23.64
N ALA A 282 -13.56 -1.57 23.27
CA ALA A 282 -13.79 -2.78 22.48
C ALA A 282 -14.69 -3.79 23.24
N TYR A 283 -14.53 -3.92 24.57
CA TYR A 283 -15.38 -4.76 25.40
C TYR A 283 -16.83 -4.26 25.40
N LYS A 284 -17.05 -2.95 25.57
CA LYS A 284 -18.40 -2.34 25.52
C LYS A 284 -19.11 -2.54 24.19
N LEU A 285 -18.35 -2.71 23.10
CA LEU A 285 -18.86 -3.03 21.76
C LEU A 285 -19.03 -4.54 21.52
N GLY A 286 -18.65 -5.39 22.48
CA GLY A 286 -18.71 -6.84 22.33
C GLY A 286 -17.63 -7.45 21.42
N LEU A 287 -16.60 -6.67 21.03
CA LEU A 287 -15.50 -7.13 20.19
C LEU A 287 -14.49 -8.00 20.93
N VAL A 288 -14.35 -7.81 22.24
CA VAL A 288 -13.52 -8.62 23.15
C VAL A 288 -14.37 -9.21 24.25
N LYS A 289 -14.00 -10.41 24.69
CA LYS A 289 -14.68 -11.17 25.76
C LYS A 289 -14.01 -10.95 27.10
#